data_c26e386acf924bedc5869c0b6ea1a3bc
#
_entry.id   c26e386acf924bedc5869c0b6ea1a3bc
#
_cell.length_a   1.000
_cell.length_b   1.000
_cell.length_c   1.000
_cell.angle_alpha   90.00
_cell.angle_beta   90.00
_cell.angle_gamma   90.00
#
_symmetry.space_group_name_H-M   'P 1'
#
loop_
_entity.id
_entity.type
_entity.pdbx_description
1 polymer ?
#
loop_
_entity_poly.entity_id
_entity_poly.type
_entity_poly.pdbx_seq_one_letter_code
_entity_poly.pdbx_strand_id
1 'polypeptide(L)'
;VSLKTKGGEQFGQSPANDFADFEKVFRSGFNVEIKSLKSDWEEDLKDFDKSVTYKSRVDSSLANQKRVYKAAVKKLFASATSQINDLSKQGELDLVEALIQFIRKYATKDDWEFVEFVKLDKGKAKTLRFGKSFEKKMKDYDFQAKLRMDGDPTIQIREKKTDKELVQIRLKIESASSTKGGEKSYRIYSRMYFELPPKSILFDL
;
A
#
# COMPACT_ATOMS: atom_id res chain seq x y z
N VAL A 1 5.28 -13.61 -15.78
CA VAL A 1 5.62 -14.29 -14.51
C VAL A 1 6.61 -13.41 -13.77
N SER A 2 6.25 -12.92 -12.61
CA SER A 2 7.16 -12.15 -11.75
C SER A 2 7.69 -13.07 -10.65
N LEU A 3 8.98 -13.40 -10.72
CA LEU A 3 9.66 -14.21 -9.69
C LEU A 3 10.37 -13.27 -8.71
N LYS A 4 9.95 -13.26 -7.45
CA LYS A 4 10.69 -12.58 -6.37
C LYS A 4 10.98 -13.55 -5.22
N THR A 5 12.24 -13.60 -4.81
CA THR A 5 12.81 -14.66 -3.97
C THR A 5 12.88 -14.38 -2.47
N LYS A 6 12.48 -13.19 -1.97
CA LYS A 6 12.43 -12.89 -0.51
C LYS A 6 11.42 -11.77 -0.20
N GLY A 7 10.50 -12.05 0.72
CA GLY A 7 9.43 -11.13 1.13
C GLY A 7 8.23 -11.24 0.20
N GLY A 8 7.07 -10.79 0.60
CA GLY A 8 5.83 -10.90 -0.16
C GLY A 8 5.92 -10.47 -1.62
N GLU A 9 5.02 -10.96 -2.45
CA GLU A 9 5.01 -10.66 -3.87
C GLU A 9 4.35 -9.31 -4.12
N GLN A 10 5.14 -8.36 -4.66
CA GLN A 10 4.60 -7.07 -5.10
C GLN A 10 3.88 -7.27 -6.43
N PHE A 11 2.57 -7.01 -6.45
CA PHE A 11 1.76 -7.07 -7.67
C PHE A 11 1.46 -5.71 -8.29
N GLY A 12 1.75 -4.62 -7.58
CA GLY A 12 1.56 -3.29 -8.10
C GLY A 12 2.23 -2.21 -7.25
N GLN A 13 2.20 -1.01 -7.78
CA GLN A 13 2.66 0.20 -7.07
C GLN A 13 1.96 1.43 -7.62
N SER A 14 1.88 2.46 -6.79
CA SER A 14 1.41 3.79 -7.17
C SER A 14 2.30 4.87 -6.56
N PRO A 15 2.49 6.01 -7.19
CA PRO A 15 3.05 7.19 -6.52
C PRO A 15 2.28 7.48 -5.23
N ALA A 16 2.94 8.13 -4.29
CA ALA A 16 2.36 8.58 -3.03
C ALA A 16 3.03 9.90 -2.59
N ASN A 17 3.16 10.86 -3.51
CA ASN A 17 3.89 12.10 -3.30
C ASN A 17 3.00 13.26 -2.89
N ASP A 18 1.70 13.16 -3.15
CA ASP A 18 0.70 14.16 -2.81
C ASP A 18 -0.64 13.51 -2.47
N PHE A 19 -1.60 14.32 -2.03
CA PHE A 19 -2.92 13.84 -1.63
C PHE A 19 -3.68 13.16 -2.76
N ALA A 20 -3.56 13.66 -3.98
CA ALA A 20 -4.26 13.11 -5.14
C ALA A 20 -3.79 11.67 -5.48
N ASP A 21 -2.53 11.35 -5.23
CA ASP A 21 -2.02 9.99 -5.39
C ASP A 21 -2.74 9.00 -4.46
N PHE A 22 -2.96 9.39 -3.20
CA PHE A 22 -3.71 8.57 -2.23
C PHE A 22 -5.18 8.49 -2.58
N GLU A 23 -5.81 9.63 -2.89
CA GLU A 23 -7.22 9.69 -3.30
C GLU A 23 -7.49 8.77 -4.49
N LYS A 24 -6.62 8.78 -5.48
CA LYS A 24 -6.71 7.90 -6.65
C LYS A 24 -6.71 6.42 -6.26
N VAL A 25 -5.81 6.01 -5.35
CA VAL A 25 -5.71 4.61 -4.92
C VAL A 25 -6.92 4.18 -4.11
N PHE A 26 -7.33 4.97 -3.12
CA PHE A 26 -8.47 4.62 -2.25
C PHE A 26 -9.79 4.64 -3.01
N ARG A 27 -10.03 5.64 -3.84
CA ARG A 27 -11.24 5.73 -4.66
C ARG A 27 -11.31 4.59 -5.68
N SER A 28 -10.24 4.35 -6.41
CA SER A 28 -10.22 3.34 -7.47
C SER A 28 -10.07 1.91 -6.98
N GLY A 29 -9.55 1.71 -5.77
CA GLY A 29 -9.31 0.39 -5.19
C GLY A 29 -10.43 -0.06 -4.26
N PHE A 30 -10.99 0.87 -3.48
CA PHE A 30 -11.96 0.54 -2.44
C PHE A 30 -13.25 1.36 -2.52
N ASN A 31 -13.39 2.19 -3.54
CA ASN A 31 -14.50 3.17 -3.65
C ASN A 31 -14.63 4.05 -2.40
N VAL A 32 -13.50 4.35 -1.73
CA VAL A 32 -13.44 5.17 -0.53
C VAL A 32 -13.00 6.57 -0.89
N GLU A 33 -13.80 7.56 -0.53
CA GLU A 33 -13.50 8.97 -0.74
C GLU A 33 -12.80 9.56 0.49
N ILE A 34 -11.53 9.89 0.37
CA ILE A 34 -10.74 10.53 1.44
C ILE A 34 -10.66 12.05 1.32
N LYS A 35 -11.45 12.64 0.43
CA LYS A 35 -11.40 14.08 0.12
C LYS A 35 -11.59 14.98 1.34
N SER A 36 -12.41 14.56 2.29
CA SER A 36 -12.63 15.28 3.56
C SER A 36 -11.36 15.39 4.42
N LEU A 37 -10.36 14.54 4.19
CA LEU A 37 -9.10 14.51 4.94
C LEU A 37 -8.03 15.44 4.33
N LYS A 38 -8.35 16.15 3.24
CA LYS A 38 -7.36 16.94 2.51
C LYS A 38 -6.85 18.12 3.34
N SER A 39 -7.73 18.80 4.04
CA SER A 39 -7.37 19.96 4.88
C SER A 39 -6.43 19.56 6.01
N ASP A 40 -6.69 18.43 6.69
CA ASP A 40 -5.82 17.91 7.74
C ASP A 40 -4.46 17.47 7.19
N TRP A 41 -4.45 16.86 6.00
CA TRP A 41 -3.23 16.50 5.29
C TRP A 41 -2.36 17.73 4.96
N GLU A 42 -2.98 18.80 4.45
CA GLU A 42 -2.28 20.04 4.11
C GLU A 42 -1.71 20.71 5.36
N GLU A 43 -2.45 20.73 6.46
CA GLU A 43 -1.97 21.27 7.75
C GLU A 43 -0.82 20.42 8.33
N ASP A 44 -0.92 19.09 8.30
CA ASP A 44 0.14 18.19 8.77
C ASP A 44 1.44 18.35 7.96
N LEU A 45 1.36 18.80 6.71
CA LEU A 45 2.50 18.96 5.81
C LEU A 45 2.89 20.42 5.53
N LYS A 46 2.33 21.39 6.24
CA LYS A 46 2.65 22.81 6.01
C LYS A 46 4.15 23.13 6.11
N ASP A 47 4.88 22.45 7.00
CA ASP A 47 6.31 22.59 7.21
C ASP A 47 7.14 21.51 6.50
N PHE A 48 6.52 20.73 5.62
CA PHE A 48 7.19 19.66 4.90
C PHE A 48 7.90 20.18 3.64
N ASP A 49 9.21 19.96 3.59
CA ASP A 49 10.01 20.23 2.41
C ASP A 49 10.40 18.93 1.69
N LYS A 50 9.95 18.80 0.44
CA LYS A 50 10.32 17.66 -0.43
C LYS A 50 11.79 17.68 -0.86
N SER A 51 12.42 18.86 -0.85
CA SER A 51 13.78 19.07 -1.36
C SER A 51 14.66 19.66 -0.27
N VAL A 52 15.59 18.86 0.21
CA VAL A 52 16.51 19.27 1.28
C VAL A 52 17.91 19.40 0.72
N THR A 53 18.50 20.60 0.84
CA THR A 53 19.88 20.90 0.44
C THR A 53 20.79 20.88 1.66
N TYR A 54 21.91 20.19 1.54
CA TYR A 54 22.89 20.07 2.62
C TYR A 54 24.19 20.78 2.27
N LYS A 55 24.60 21.67 3.16
CA LYS A 55 25.94 22.27 3.16
C LYS A 55 26.93 21.48 4.04
N SER A 56 26.48 20.52 4.82
CA SER A 56 27.31 19.75 5.75
C SER A 56 26.76 18.35 6.03
N ARG A 57 27.59 17.52 6.67
CA ARG A 57 27.38 16.09 6.94
C ARG A 57 26.16 15.70 7.82
N VAL A 58 25.34 16.62 8.28
CA VAL A 58 24.26 16.29 9.22
C VAL A 58 22.97 16.04 8.48
N ASP A 59 22.61 14.79 8.42
CA ASP A 59 21.42 14.25 7.74
C ASP A 59 20.11 14.44 8.56
N SER A 60 20.16 15.26 9.61
CA SER A 60 19.03 15.43 10.55
C SER A 60 17.77 16.02 9.89
N SER A 61 17.94 16.93 8.93
CA SER A 61 16.80 17.55 8.27
C SER A 61 16.09 16.57 7.34
N LEU A 62 16.81 15.73 6.59
CA LEU A 62 16.21 14.70 5.74
C LEU A 62 15.44 13.67 6.58
N ALA A 63 16.03 13.19 7.67
CA ALA A 63 15.38 12.26 8.58
C ALA A 63 14.13 12.89 9.21
N ASN A 64 14.20 14.17 9.59
CA ASN A 64 13.06 14.89 10.12
C ASN A 64 11.95 15.05 9.10
N GLN A 65 12.26 15.46 7.87
CA GLN A 65 11.28 15.58 6.79
C GLN A 65 10.60 14.26 6.46
N LYS A 66 11.36 13.16 6.39
CA LYS A 66 10.78 11.82 6.24
C LYS A 66 9.86 11.45 7.41
N ARG A 67 10.20 11.84 8.64
CA ARG A 67 9.38 11.61 9.83
C ARG A 67 8.08 12.38 9.80
N VAL A 68 8.11 13.67 9.40
CA VAL A 68 6.91 14.52 9.24
C VAL A 68 5.98 13.88 8.21
N TYR A 69 6.48 13.56 7.04
CA TYR A 69 5.69 12.93 5.99
C TYR A 69 5.09 11.58 6.43
N LYS A 70 5.91 10.75 7.09
CA LYS A 70 5.46 9.46 7.63
C LYS A 70 4.33 9.60 8.65
N ALA A 71 4.40 10.64 9.50
CA ALA A 71 3.35 10.91 10.49
C ALA A 71 2.02 11.31 9.82
N ALA A 72 2.06 12.20 8.83
CA ALA A 72 0.89 12.60 8.05
C ALA A 72 0.24 11.39 7.34
N VAL A 73 1.06 10.54 6.70
CA VAL A 73 0.54 9.32 6.06
C VAL A 73 -0.06 8.35 7.07
N LYS A 74 0.52 8.22 8.26
CA LYS A 74 -0.07 7.35 9.30
C LYS A 74 -1.47 7.80 9.69
N LYS A 75 -1.70 9.11 9.85
CA LYS A 75 -3.03 9.66 10.14
C LYS A 75 -3.99 9.40 8.98
N LEU A 76 -3.56 9.67 7.75
CA LEU A 76 -4.35 9.42 6.55
C LEU A 76 -4.74 7.94 6.42
N PHE A 77 -3.79 7.03 6.63
CA PHE A 77 -4.06 5.58 6.58
C PHE A 77 -4.97 5.12 7.71
N ALA A 78 -4.86 5.71 8.90
CA ALA A 78 -5.77 5.40 10.01
C ALA A 78 -7.22 5.76 9.65
N SER A 79 -7.43 6.96 9.15
CA SER A 79 -8.76 7.43 8.72
C SER A 79 -9.31 6.61 7.56
N ALA A 80 -8.49 6.31 6.54
CA ALA A 80 -8.91 5.46 5.42
C ALA A 80 -9.25 4.03 5.88
N THR A 81 -8.46 3.46 6.80
CA THR A 81 -8.74 2.13 7.37
C THR A 81 -10.07 2.10 8.12
N SER A 82 -10.36 3.14 8.91
CA SER A 82 -11.66 3.28 9.60
C SER A 82 -12.81 3.35 8.59
N GLN A 83 -12.70 4.21 7.58
CA GLN A 83 -13.74 4.36 6.56
C GLN A 83 -14.00 3.05 5.80
N ILE A 84 -12.96 2.33 5.41
CA ILE A 84 -13.10 1.00 4.76
C ILE A 84 -13.92 0.06 5.63
N ASN A 85 -13.59 -0.02 6.92
CA ASN A 85 -14.28 -0.91 7.85
C ASN A 85 -15.72 -0.46 8.13
N ASP A 86 -15.96 0.85 8.24
CA ASP A 86 -17.29 1.39 8.54
C ASP A 86 -18.23 1.21 7.34
N LEU A 87 -17.78 1.51 6.12
CA LEU A 87 -18.55 1.25 4.90
C LEU A 87 -18.83 -0.25 4.71
N SER A 88 -17.85 -1.11 5.02
CA SER A 88 -18.05 -2.57 4.95
C SER A 88 -19.09 -3.05 5.98
N LYS A 89 -19.09 -2.53 7.21
CA LYS A 89 -20.09 -2.87 8.24
C LYS A 89 -21.49 -2.39 7.88
N GLN A 90 -21.60 -1.24 7.21
CA GLN A 90 -22.86 -0.65 6.76
C GLN A 90 -23.44 -1.34 5.51
N GLY A 91 -22.65 -2.24 4.89
CA GLY A 91 -23.04 -2.89 3.64
C GLY A 91 -22.89 -1.99 2.40
N GLU A 92 -22.27 -0.82 2.55
CA GLU A 92 -22.01 0.13 1.46
C GLU A 92 -20.75 -0.24 0.67
N LEU A 93 -19.87 -1.06 1.23
CA LEU A 93 -18.68 -1.58 0.59
C LEU A 93 -18.65 -3.10 0.68
N ASP A 94 -18.75 -3.77 -0.45
CA ASP A 94 -18.33 -5.18 -0.58
C ASP A 94 -16.80 -5.23 -0.65
N LEU A 95 -16.17 -5.47 0.51
CA LEU A 95 -14.71 -5.48 0.62
C LEU A 95 -14.08 -6.62 -0.18
N VAL A 96 -14.78 -7.74 -0.38
CA VAL A 96 -14.30 -8.87 -1.20
C VAL A 96 -14.23 -8.45 -2.66
N GLU A 97 -15.32 -7.89 -3.18
CA GLU A 97 -15.37 -7.43 -4.57
C GLU A 97 -14.38 -6.29 -4.82
N ALA A 98 -14.27 -5.34 -3.89
CA ALA A 98 -13.29 -4.25 -3.96
C ALA A 98 -11.86 -4.78 -4.04
N LEU A 99 -11.52 -5.80 -3.25
CA LEU A 99 -10.20 -6.43 -3.28
C LEU A 99 -9.93 -7.18 -4.58
N ILE A 100 -10.93 -7.89 -5.11
CA ILE A 100 -10.82 -8.55 -6.42
C ILE A 100 -10.49 -7.51 -7.49
N GLN A 101 -11.25 -6.42 -7.54
CA GLN A 101 -11.02 -5.35 -8.50
C GLN A 101 -9.66 -4.66 -8.30
N PHE A 102 -9.25 -4.46 -7.05
CA PHE A 102 -7.95 -3.89 -6.71
C PHE A 102 -6.80 -4.77 -7.21
N ILE A 103 -6.85 -6.08 -6.95
CA ILE A 103 -5.83 -7.02 -7.41
C ILE A 103 -5.81 -7.07 -8.95
N ARG A 104 -6.96 -7.16 -9.60
CA ARG A 104 -7.07 -7.11 -11.05
C ARG A 104 -6.42 -5.86 -11.62
N LYS A 105 -6.79 -4.70 -11.10
CA LYS A 105 -6.31 -3.40 -11.59
C LYS A 105 -4.79 -3.26 -11.54
N TYR A 106 -4.15 -3.73 -10.48
CA TYR A 106 -2.73 -3.51 -10.26
C TYR A 106 -1.84 -4.70 -10.61
N ALA A 107 -2.39 -5.91 -10.66
CA ALA A 107 -1.63 -7.10 -11.00
C ALA A 107 -1.73 -7.46 -12.49
N THR A 108 -2.79 -7.04 -13.18
CA THR A 108 -2.99 -7.36 -14.58
C THR A 108 -2.65 -6.17 -15.47
N LYS A 109 -2.10 -6.46 -16.65
CA LYS A 109 -2.10 -5.55 -17.80
C LYS A 109 -3.06 -6.17 -18.78
N ASP A 110 -4.16 -5.49 -19.07
CA ASP A 110 -5.14 -5.83 -20.11
C ASP A 110 -5.65 -7.29 -20.09
N ASP A 111 -6.86 -7.57 -20.44
CA ASP A 111 -7.60 -8.81 -20.80
C ASP A 111 -7.06 -10.19 -20.35
N TRP A 112 -6.27 -10.27 -19.32
CA TRP A 112 -5.74 -11.53 -18.81
C TRP A 112 -6.82 -12.32 -18.06
N GLU A 113 -7.03 -13.58 -18.43
CA GLU A 113 -7.97 -14.46 -17.73
C GLU A 113 -7.55 -14.76 -16.29
N PHE A 114 -6.24 -14.69 -15.98
CA PHE A 114 -5.68 -14.93 -14.65
C PHE A 114 -4.29 -14.34 -14.48
N VAL A 115 -3.91 -14.16 -13.24
CA VAL A 115 -2.54 -13.81 -12.81
C VAL A 115 -1.98 -14.94 -11.98
N GLU A 116 -0.73 -15.30 -12.23
CA GLU A 116 0.00 -16.26 -11.39
C GLU A 116 0.92 -15.55 -10.42
N PHE A 117 0.73 -15.83 -9.15
CA PHE A 117 1.66 -15.47 -8.08
C PHE A 117 2.46 -16.71 -7.70
N VAL A 118 3.78 -16.59 -7.68
CA VAL A 118 4.67 -17.69 -7.33
C VAL A 118 5.40 -17.34 -6.04
N LYS A 119 5.21 -18.15 -5.01
CA LYS A 119 5.92 -18.04 -3.75
C LYS A 119 6.93 -19.19 -3.64
N LEU A 120 8.17 -18.87 -3.28
CA LEU A 120 9.17 -19.88 -2.93
C LEU A 120 9.11 -20.12 -1.40
N ASP A 121 8.80 -21.35 -1.01
CA ASP A 121 8.81 -21.80 0.37
C ASP A 121 9.69 -23.03 0.49
N LYS A 122 10.81 -22.92 1.24
CA LYS A 122 11.79 -24.00 1.46
C LYS A 122 12.26 -24.68 0.17
N GLY A 123 12.50 -23.90 -0.88
CA GLY A 123 12.95 -24.40 -2.18
C GLY A 123 11.85 -24.99 -3.07
N LYS A 124 10.61 -25.00 -2.62
CA LYS A 124 9.43 -25.40 -3.42
C LYS A 124 8.64 -24.19 -3.85
N ALA A 125 8.23 -24.15 -5.11
CA ALA A 125 7.34 -23.13 -5.61
C ALA A 125 5.89 -23.47 -5.25
N LYS A 126 5.22 -22.56 -4.52
CA LYS A 126 3.75 -22.53 -4.42
C LYS A 126 3.23 -21.53 -5.43
N THR A 127 2.34 -21.96 -6.28
CA THR A 127 1.72 -21.10 -7.31
C THR A 127 0.27 -20.85 -6.95
N LEU A 128 -0.12 -19.59 -6.97
CA LEU A 128 -1.49 -19.15 -6.87
C LEU A 128 -1.95 -18.61 -8.22
N ARG A 129 -3.01 -19.20 -8.78
CA ARG A 129 -3.64 -18.70 -9.98
C ARG A 129 -4.87 -17.88 -9.61
N PHE A 130 -4.72 -16.55 -9.68
CA PHE A 130 -5.79 -15.61 -9.39
C PHE A 130 -6.65 -15.40 -10.67
N GLY A 131 -7.87 -15.86 -10.64
CA GLY A 131 -8.85 -15.78 -11.74
C GLY A 131 -10.23 -16.14 -11.24
N LYS A 132 -11.22 -16.27 -12.12
CA LYS A 132 -12.65 -16.46 -11.78
C LYS A 132 -12.92 -17.55 -10.73
N SER A 133 -12.22 -18.68 -10.82
CA SER A 133 -12.39 -19.79 -9.85
C SER A 133 -11.92 -19.40 -8.47
N PHE A 134 -10.82 -18.65 -8.38
CA PHE A 134 -10.26 -18.17 -7.12
C PHE A 134 -11.11 -17.06 -6.52
N GLU A 135 -11.59 -16.13 -7.33
CA GLU A 135 -12.49 -15.06 -6.91
C GLU A 135 -13.77 -15.59 -6.26
N LYS A 136 -14.30 -16.70 -6.81
CA LYS A 136 -15.45 -17.39 -6.23
C LYS A 136 -15.14 -17.89 -4.81
N LYS A 137 -13.95 -18.44 -4.58
CA LYS A 137 -13.53 -18.87 -3.23
C LYS A 137 -13.36 -17.72 -2.26
N MET A 138 -12.89 -16.55 -2.71
CA MET A 138 -12.76 -15.38 -1.85
C MET A 138 -14.10 -14.94 -1.25
N LYS A 139 -15.22 -15.19 -1.94
CA LYS A 139 -16.56 -14.82 -1.47
C LYS A 139 -17.03 -15.60 -0.23
N ASP A 140 -16.34 -16.69 0.10
CA ASP A 140 -16.62 -17.48 1.31
C ASP A 140 -15.94 -16.91 2.57
N TYR A 141 -15.19 -15.82 2.42
CA TYR A 141 -14.42 -15.20 3.50
C TYR A 141 -14.91 -13.80 3.81
N ASP A 142 -14.71 -13.39 5.06
CA ASP A 142 -15.02 -12.04 5.54
C ASP A 142 -13.73 -11.32 5.93
N PHE A 143 -13.54 -10.12 5.40
CA PHE A 143 -12.30 -9.36 5.55
C PHE A 143 -12.50 -8.06 6.34
N GLN A 144 -11.40 -7.57 6.88
CA GLN A 144 -11.30 -6.28 7.55
C GLN A 144 -9.97 -5.62 7.21
N ALA A 145 -9.94 -4.28 7.26
CA ALA A 145 -8.72 -3.53 7.17
C ALA A 145 -8.11 -3.32 8.56
N LYS A 146 -6.80 -3.48 8.70
CA LYS A 146 -6.04 -3.15 9.91
C LYS A 146 -4.84 -2.28 9.56
N LEU A 147 -4.58 -1.27 10.37
CA LEU A 147 -3.40 -0.44 10.24
C LEU A 147 -2.25 -1.01 11.07
N ARG A 148 -1.10 -1.24 10.44
CA ARG A 148 0.15 -1.48 11.14
C ARG A 148 0.93 -0.18 11.28
N MET A 149 1.23 0.20 12.53
CA MET A 149 1.87 1.48 12.88
C MET A 149 3.39 1.39 13.05
N ASP A 150 3.90 0.20 13.34
CA ASP A 150 5.33 -0.08 13.43
C ASP A 150 5.96 -0.19 12.02
N GLY A 151 7.17 0.30 11.89
CA GLY A 151 7.85 0.33 10.60
C GLY A 151 7.24 1.31 9.59
N ASP A 152 7.12 0.91 8.34
CA ASP A 152 6.45 1.69 7.30
C ASP A 152 4.93 1.64 7.48
N PRO A 153 4.22 2.76 7.31
CA PRO A 153 2.76 2.76 7.38
C PRO A 153 2.19 1.72 6.41
N THR A 154 1.35 0.82 6.92
CA THR A 154 0.83 -0.30 6.13
C THR A 154 -0.61 -0.58 6.49
N ILE A 155 -1.50 -0.54 5.49
CA ILE A 155 -2.86 -1.07 5.61
C ILE A 155 -2.80 -2.55 5.23
N GLN A 156 -3.25 -3.41 6.14
CA GLN A 156 -3.35 -4.84 5.95
C GLN A 156 -4.81 -5.22 5.80
N ILE A 157 -5.15 -5.96 4.75
CA ILE A 157 -6.46 -6.60 4.65
C ILE A 157 -6.32 -8.02 5.18
N ARG A 158 -7.14 -8.34 6.17
CA ARG A 158 -7.04 -9.58 6.94
C ARG A 158 -8.38 -10.30 7.01
N GLU A 159 -8.35 -11.61 6.98
CA GLU A 159 -9.53 -12.43 7.22
C GLU A 159 -9.94 -12.32 8.71
N LYS A 160 -11.24 -12.09 8.97
CA LYS A 160 -11.74 -11.75 10.32
C LYS A 160 -11.62 -12.90 11.32
N LYS A 161 -11.88 -14.14 10.91
CA LYS A 161 -11.90 -15.29 11.81
C LYS A 161 -10.50 -15.76 12.22
N THR A 162 -9.58 -15.82 11.25
CA THR A 162 -8.24 -16.35 11.46
C THR A 162 -7.19 -15.29 11.71
N ASP A 163 -7.53 -14.03 11.48
CA ASP A 163 -6.62 -12.87 11.47
C ASP A 163 -5.43 -13.03 10.51
N LYS A 164 -5.55 -13.93 9.53
CA LYS A 164 -4.52 -14.10 8.51
C LYS A 164 -4.56 -12.96 7.50
N GLU A 165 -3.39 -12.50 7.14
CA GLU A 165 -3.23 -11.41 6.19
C GLU A 165 -3.46 -11.89 4.76
N LEU A 166 -4.18 -11.08 3.97
CA LEU A 166 -4.47 -11.35 2.58
C LEU A 166 -3.56 -10.51 1.66
N VAL A 167 -3.67 -9.19 1.79
CA VAL A 167 -3.00 -8.17 0.98
C VAL A 167 -2.53 -7.06 1.91
N GLN A 168 -1.44 -6.40 1.53
CA GLN A 168 -1.01 -5.18 2.20
C GLN A 168 -0.77 -4.03 1.21
N ILE A 169 -1.08 -2.82 1.67
CA ILE A 169 -0.73 -1.55 1.04
C ILE A 169 0.31 -0.90 1.93
N ARG A 170 1.57 -0.96 1.52
CA ARG A 170 2.69 -0.44 2.30
C ARG A 170 3.24 0.83 1.68
N LEU A 171 3.33 1.90 2.47
CA LEU A 171 4.04 3.09 2.06
C LEU A 171 5.54 2.92 2.27
N LYS A 172 6.33 3.27 1.28
CA LYS A 172 7.77 3.40 1.40
C LYS A 172 8.20 4.82 1.07
N ILE A 173 8.94 5.44 1.97
CA ILE A 173 9.49 6.78 1.80
C ILE A 173 10.97 6.65 1.46
N GLU A 174 11.34 7.14 0.30
CA GLU A 174 12.68 7.06 -0.26
C GLU A 174 13.26 8.45 -0.48
N SER A 175 14.53 8.52 -0.81
CA SER A 175 15.16 9.76 -1.24
C SER A 175 16.19 9.49 -2.33
N ALA A 176 16.19 10.35 -3.34
CA ALA A 176 17.25 10.39 -4.35
C ALA A 176 18.18 11.56 -4.04
N SER A 177 19.47 11.35 -4.17
CA SER A 177 20.46 12.41 -4.03
C SER A 177 20.96 12.88 -5.38
N SER A 178 21.25 14.16 -5.49
CA SER A 178 21.98 14.75 -6.60
C SER A 178 23.07 15.67 -6.07
N THR A 179 24.17 15.82 -6.82
CA THR A 179 25.25 16.75 -6.48
C THR A 179 25.40 17.73 -7.63
N LYS A 180 25.28 19.02 -7.34
CA LYS A 180 25.49 20.09 -8.32
C LYS A 180 26.35 21.18 -7.68
N GLY A 181 27.46 21.53 -8.35
CA GLY A 181 28.38 22.59 -7.85
C GLY A 181 28.98 22.29 -6.46
N GLY A 182 29.19 21.02 -6.11
CA GLY A 182 29.70 20.60 -4.80
C GLY A 182 28.64 20.54 -3.68
N GLU A 183 27.42 21.00 -3.94
CA GLU A 183 26.31 20.89 -2.98
C GLU A 183 25.52 19.61 -3.22
N LYS A 184 25.27 18.85 -2.15
CA LYS A 184 24.46 17.64 -2.16
C LYS A 184 23.02 17.98 -1.77
N SER A 185 22.09 17.65 -2.64
CA SER A 185 20.65 17.79 -2.39
C SER A 185 19.96 16.44 -2.38
N TYR A 186 18.88 16.34 -1.61
CA TYR A 186 18.02 15.16 -1.55
C TYR A 186 16.61 15.55 -1.89
N ARG A 187 15.97 14.74 -2.73
CA ARG A 187 14.54 14.84 -3.00
C ARG A 187 13.85 13.63 -2.36
N ILE A 188 12.88 13.90 -1.51
CA ILE A 188 12.02 12.86 -0.92
C ILE A 188 10.94 12.51 -1.94
N TYR A 189 10.73 11.23 -2.11
CA TYR A 189 9.62 10.67 -2.86
C TYR A 189 9.08 9.45 -2.14
N SER A 190 7.83 9.11 -2.42
CA SER A 190 7.18 7.96 -1.79
C SER A 190 6.34 7.19 -2.78
N ARG A 191 6.15 5.91 -2.46
CA ARG A 191 5.32 4.99 -3.24
C ARG A 191 4.52 4.09 -2.31
N MET A 192 3.30 3.81 -2.73
CA MET A 192 2.52 2.72 -2.19
C MET A 192 2.86 1.45 -2.96
N TYR A 193 3.23 0.41 -2.23
CA TYR A 193 3.47 -0.93 -2.75
C TYR A 193 2.28 -1.81 -2.39
N PHE A 194 1.78 -2.53 -3.38
CA PHE A 194 0.69 -3.49 -3.23
C PHE A 194 1.30 -4.87 -3.24
N GLU A 195 1.18 -5.58 -2.13
CA GLU A 195 1.96 -6.80 -1.89
C GLU A 195 1.06 -7.92 -1.35
N LEU A 196 1.33 -9.14 -1.79
CA LEU A 196 0.91 -10.35 -1.10
C LEU A 196 1.97 -10.71 -0.07
N PRO A 197 1.65 -10.67 1.24
CA PRO A 197 2.62 -11.03 2.26
C PRO A 197 3.03 -12.51 2.13
N PRO A 198 4.22 -12.90 2.64
CA PRO A 198 4.71 -14.28 2.53
C PRO A 198 3.79 -15.34 3.12
N LYS A 199 2.96 -14.94 4.10
CA LYS A 199 1.96 -15.79 4.75
C LYS A 199 0.54 -15.41 4.36
N SER A 200 0.36 -14.83 3.14
CA SER A 200 -0.97 -14.49 2.67
C SER A 200 -1.85 -15.74 2.65
N ILE A 201 -3.06 -15.58 3.19
CA ILE A 201 -4.09 -16.63 3.14
C ILE A 201 -4.40 -17.06 1.70
N LEU A 202 -4.14 -16.19 0.71
CA LEU A 202 -4.35 -16.50 -0.69
C LEU A 202 -3.59 -17.75 -1.15
N PHE A 203 -2.43 -18.03 -0.57
CA PHE A 203 -1.66 -19.23 -0.90
C PHE A 203 -2.17 -20.50 -0.21
N ASP A 204 -3.13 -20.38 0.70
CA ASP A 204 -3.76 -21.48 1.43
C ASP A 204 -5.17 -21.79 0.89
N LEU A 205 -5.72 -20.94 0.01
CA LEU A 205 -7.00 -21.09 -0.71
C LEU A 205 -6.81 -21.89 -1.99
#